data_a11048327f41870cd6585c0954404ac4
#
_entry.id   a11048327f41870cd6585c0954404ac4
#
_cell.length_a   1.000
_cell.length_b   1.000
_cell.length_c   1.000
_cell.angle_alpha   90.00
_cell.angle_beta   90.00
_cell.angle_gamma   90.00
#
_symmetry.space_group_name_H-M   'P 1'
#
loop_
_entity.id
_entity.type
_entity.pdbx_description
1 polymer ?
#
loop_
_entity_poly.entity_id
_entity_poly.type
_entity_poly.pdbx_seq_one_letter_code
_entity_poly.pdbx_strand_id
1 'polypeptide(L)'
;MIVVDASAMIEALVADRVHPALLDALDDDIHAPHLLDLEVLSVLRGLELSRKLPAGLADSALRSYFALSIERHEAGLLANRVWSLRFQLTSYDASYIALAEALRVPLVTCDAKLAARGHLADVRVIARGDR
;
A
#
# COMPACT_ATOMS: atom_id res chain seq x y z
N MET A 1 13.59 -5.23 3.21
CA MET A 1 12.91 -3.95 3.44
C MET A 1 12.10 -3.57 2.19
N ILE A 2 10.84 -3.25 2.35
CA ILE A 2 9.93 -2.84 1.27
C ILE A 2 9.05 -1.69 1.72
N VAL A 3 8.51 -0.95 0.76
CA VAL A 3 7.36 -0.07 0.96
C VAL A 3 6.14 -0.76 0.36
N VAL A 4 4.99 -0.69 1.04
CA VAL A 4 3.73 -1.31 0.61
C VAL A 4 2.67 -0.24 0.52
N ASP A 5 1.90 -0.22 -0.57
CA ASP A 5 0.76 0.69 -0.68
C ASP A 5 -0.55 0.03 -0.20
N ALA A 6 -1.63 0.81 -0.19
CA ALA A 6 -2.91 0.34 0.27
C ALA A 6 -3.48 -0.77 -0.61
N SER A 7 -3.26 -0.74 -1.93
CA SER A 7 -3.79 -1.76 -2.84
C SER A 7 -3.23 -3.14 -2.52
N ALA A 8 -1.92 -3.24 -2.29
CA ALA A 8 -1.27 -4.50 -1.95
C ALA A 8 -1.64 -4.94 -0.53
N MET A 9 -1.71 -4.01 0.42
CA MET A 9 -2.09 -4.34 1.79
C MET A 9 -3.52 -4.87 1.86
N ILE A 10 -4.47 -4.22 1.21
CA ILE A 10 -5.87 -4.67 1.18
C ILE A 10 -5.98 -6.04 0.50
N GLU A 11 -5.28 -6.25 -0.61
CA GLU A 11 -5.26 -7.55 -1.28
C GLU A 11 -4.82 -8.66 -0.32
N ALA A 12 -3.74 -8.42 0.43
CA ALA A 12 -3.24 -9.39 1.40
C ALA A 12 -4.22 -9.68 2.53
N LEU A 13 -5.02 -8.68 2.93
CA LEU A 13 -5.93 -8.79 4.07
C LEU A 13 -7.26 -9.46 3.72
N VAL A 14 -7.77 -9.25 2.50
CA VAL A 14 -9.17 -9.61 2.19
C VAL A 14 -9.37 -10.49 0.96
N ALA A 15 -8.35 -10.70 0.13
CA ALA A 15 -8.49 -11.58 -1.03
C ALA A 15 -8.71 -13.02 -0.59
N ASP A 16 -9.58 -13.75 -1.30
CA ASP A 16 -9.80 -15.17 -1.04
C ASP A 16 -8.53 -15.99 -1.29
N ARG A 17 -7.79 -15.61 -2.33
CA ARG A 17 -6.50 -16.23 -2.67
C ARG A 17 -5.48 -15.13 -2.90
N VAL A 18 -4.53 -15.02 -1.98
CA VAL A 18 -3.45 -14.05 -2.11
C VAL A 18 -2.35 -14.64 -2.99
N HIS A 19 -1.87 -13.85 -3.94
CA HIS A 19 -0.75 -14.26 -4.81
C HIS A 19 0.47 -14.60 -3.95
N PRO A 20 1.14 -15.76 -4.17
CA PRO A 20 2.29 -16.16 -3.36
C PRO A 20 3.41 -15.11 -3.32
N ALA A 21 3.64 -14.38 -4.42
CA ALA A 21 4.65 -13.33 -4.46
C ALA A 21 4.33 -12.17 -3.50
N LEU A 22 3.05 -11.88 -3.25
CA LEU A 22 2.65 -10.85 -2.29
C LEU A 22 2.92 -11.31 -0.86
N LEU A 23 2.58 -12.55 -0.54
CA LEU A 23 2.88 -13.11 0.78
C LEU A 23 4.38 -13.13 1.06
N ASP A 24 5.19 -13.54 0.07
CA ASP A 24 6.65 -13.54 0.19
C ASP A 24 7.18 -12.11 0.42
N ALA A 25 6.67 -11.14 -0.32
CA ALA A 25 7.08 -9.74 -0.18
C ALA A 25 6.78 -9.19 1.21
N LEU A 26 5.62 -9.52 1.78
CA LEU A 26 5.18 -9.04 3.09
C LEU A 26 5.90 -9.73 4.27
N ASP A 27 6.67 -10.75 4.01
CA ASP A 27 7.53 -11.39 5.03
C ASP A 27 8.81 -10.59 5.31
N ASP A 28 9.02 -9.49 4.64
CA ASP A 28 10.14 -8.56 4.82
C ASP A 28 9.76 -7.44 5.80
N ASP A 29 10.72 -6.57 6.14
CA ASP A 29 10.47 -5.36 6.91
C ASP A 29 9.61 -4.39 6.09
N ILE A 30 8.46 -4.01 6.64
CA ILE A 30 7.47 -3.19 5.96
C ILE A 30 7.60 -1.74 6.42
N HIS A 31 7.72 -0.84 5.45
CA HIS A 31 7.68 0.61 5.64
C HIS A 31 6.50 1.21 4.88
N ALA A 32 5.93 2.27 5.41
CA ALA A 32 4.84 2.98 4.75
C ALA A 32 4.74 4.42 5.24
N PRO A 33 4.16 5.33 4.44
CA PRO A 33 3.73 6.62 4.97
C PRO A 33 2.63 6.42 6.02
N HIS A 34 2.49 7.36 6.94
CA HIS A 34 1.35 7.37 7.89
C HIS A 34 0.00 7.26 7.19
N LEU A 35 -0.10 7.76 5.97
CA LEU A 35 -1.29 7.70 5.13
C LEU A 35 -1.85 6.28 4.98
N LEU A 36 -0.99 5.25 4.99
CA LEU A 36 -1.44 3.87 4.79
C LEU A 36 -2.54 3.47 5.77
N ASP A 37 -2.42 3.88 7.04
CA ASP A 37 -3.43 3.54 8.05
C ASP A 37 -4.81 4.06 7.65
N LEU A 38 -4.89 5.33 7.22
CA LEU A 38 -6.15 5.93 6.81
C LEU A 38 -6.69 5.34 5.51
N GLU A 39 -5.82 5.02 4.58
CA GLU A 39 -6.25 4.40 3.33
C GLU A 39 -6.80 3.00 3.56
N VAL A 40 -6.15 2.20 4.41
CA VAL A 40 -6.66 0.86 4.78
C VAL A 40 -8.03 0.97 5.44
N LEU A 41 -8.17 1.88 6.41
CA LEU A 41 -9.46 2.13 7.08
C LEU A 41 -10.53 2.55 6.07
N SER A 42 -10.20 3.45 5.15
CA SER A 42 -11.13 3.97 4.16
C SER A 42 -11.60 2.90 3.17
N VAL A 43 -10.68 2.09 2.66
CA VAL A 43 -11.02 1.03 1.71
C VAL A 43 -11.86 -0.06 2.39
N LEU A 44 -11.50 -0.49 3.58
CA LEU A 44 -12.30 -1.49 4.32
C LEU A 44 -13.69 -0.97 4.64
N ARG A 45 -13.80 0.32 5.02
CA ARG A 45 -15.09 0.96 5.22
C ARG A 45 -15.95 0.88 3.94
N GLY A 46 -15.39 1.25 2.81
CA GLY A 46 -16.10 1.22 1.53
C GLY A 46 -16.56 -0.18 1.15
N LEU A 47 -15.71 -1.19 1.34
CA LEU A 47 -16.05 -2.59 1.05
C LEU A 47 -17.15 -3.11 1.98
N GLU A 48 -17.12 -2.76 3.25
CA GLU A 48 -18.16 -3.16 4.21
C GLU A 48 -19.50 -2.50 3.89
N LEU A 49 -19.51 -1.18 3.70
CA LEU A 49 -20.73 -0.43 3.41
C LEU A 49 -21.38 -0.84 2.09
N SER A 50 -20.58 -1.22 1.11
CA SER A 50 -21.07 -1.72 -0.18
C SER A 50 -21.43 -3.23 -0.16
N ARG A 51 -21.29 -3.87 1.00
CA ARG A 51 -21.55 -5.29 1.20
C ARG A 51 -20.70 -6.21 0.32
N LYS A 52 -19.49 -5.77 -0.03
CA LYS A 52 -18.51 -6.58 -0.77
C LYS A 52 -17.69 -7.49 0.13
N LEU A 53 -17.77 -7.30 1.45
CA LEU A 53 -17.14 -8.17 2.44
C LEU A 53 -18.22 -8.81 3.31
N PRO A 54 -18.03 -10.09 3.71
CA PRO A 54 -18.88 -10.73 4.71
C PRO A 54 -18.84 -9.97 6.04
N ALA A 55 -19.92 -10.10 6.83
CA ALA A 55 -20.00 -9.48 8.15
C ALA A 55 -18.82 -9.93 9.03
N GLY A 56 -18.19 -8.98 9.72
CA GLY A 56 -17.08 -9.24 10.62
C GLY A 56 -15.71 -9.34 9.95
N LEU A 57 -15.65 -9.46 8.62
CA LEU A 57 -14.36 -9.58 7.93
C LEU A 57 -13.54 -8.29 7.99
N ALA A 58 -14.19 -7.13 7.87
CA ALA A 58 -13.48 -5.84 7.98
C ALA A 58 -12.84 -5.67 9.36
N ASP A 59 -13.57 -6.00 10.44
CA ASP A 59 -13.04 -5.94 11.81
C ASP A 59 -11.84 -6.87 11.97
N SER A 60 -11.93 -8.08 11.46
CA SER A 60 -10.85 -9.07 11.50
C SER A 60 -9.63 -8.57 10.71
N ALA A 61 -9.85 -8.03 9.52
CA ALA A 61 -8.78 -7.47 8.68
C ALA A 61 -8.07 -6.32 9.38
N LEU A 62 -8.81 -5.43 10.04
CA LEU A 62 -8.22 -4.32 10.81
C LEU A 62 -7.37 -4.81 11.96
N ARG A 63 -7.84 -5.81 12.71
CA ARG A 63 -7.03 -6.39 13.79
C ARG A 63 -5.73 -6.99 13.26
N SER A 64 -5.80 -7.71 12.15
CA SER A 64 -4.62 -8.28 11.51
C SER A 64 -3.65 -7.20 11.02
N TYR A 65 -4.19 -6.15 10.41
CA TYR A 65 -3.37 -5.04 9.90
C TYR A 65 -2.61 -4.34 11.03
N PHE A 66 -3.30 -3.95 12.10
CA PHE A 66 -2.66 -3.25 13.22
C PHE A 66 -1.79 -4.14 14.10
N ALA A 67 -1.85 -5.46 13.93
CA ALA A 67 -0.91 -6.39 14.55
C ALA A 67 0.41 -6.52 13.78
N LEU A 68 0.47 -6.05 12.52
CA LEU A 68 1.71 -6.06 11.75
C LEU A 68 2.70 -5.03 12.29
N SER A 69 3.98 -5.37 12.26
CA SER A 69 5.05 -4.42 12.53
C SER A 69 5.34 -3.61 11.29
N ILE A 70 4.80 -2.40 11.22
CA ILE A 70 5.02 -1.48 10.10
C ILE A 70 5.75 -0.25 10.63
N GLU A 71 6.86 0.11 10.01
CA GLU A 71 7.53 1.37 10.30
C GLU A 71 6.91 2.48 9.47
N ARG A 72 6.28 3.44 10.16
CA ARG A 72 5.55 4.53 9.53
C ARG A 72 6.41 5.78 9.47
N HIS A 73 6.27 6.52 8.37
CA HIS A 73 7.08 7.70 8.08
C HIS A 73 6.22 8.95 7.88
N GLU A 74 6.70 10.07 8.38
CA GLU A 74 5.98 11.34 8.31
C GLU A 74 6.00 11.95 6.90
N ALA A 75 4.90 12.56 6.52
CA ALA A 75 4.78 13.23 5.22
C ALA A 75 5.76 14.40 5.07
N GLY A 76 6.06 15.11 6.16
CA GLY A 76 6.94 16.28 6.12
C GLY A 76 8.33 15.98 5.55
N LEU A 77 8.88 14.80 5.81
CA LEU A 77 10.16 14.37 5.28
C LEU A 77 10.13 14.11 3.77
N LEU A 78 8.96 13.87 3.22
CA LEU A 78 8.74 13.51 1.81
C LEU A 78 8.17 14.68 1.00
N ALA A 79 7.82 15.78 1.66
CA ALA A 79 7.00 16.84 1.08
C ALA A 79 7.58 17.43 -0.21
N ASN A 80 8.87 17.71 -0.26
CA ASN A 80 9.50 18.29 -1.45
C ASN A 80 9.41 17.34 -2.65
N ARG A 81 9.69 16.05 -2.44
CA ARG A 81 9.61 15.08 -3.52
C ARG A 81 8.16 14.84 -3.95
N VAL A 82 7.24 14.71 -3.01
CA VAL A 82 5.80 14.59 -3.31
C VAL A 82 5.33 15.77 -4.16
N TRP A 83 5.69 16.99 -3.77
CA TRP A 83 5.32 18.20 -4.52
C TRP A 83 5.91 18.20 -5.92
N SER A 84 7.17 17.74 -6.09
CA SER A 84 7.80 17.66 -7.41
C SER A 84 7.08 16.68 -8.36
N LEU A 85 6.37 15.69 -7.82
CA LEU A 85 5.63 14.68 -8.59
C LEU A 85 4.17 15.08 -8.89
N ARG A 86 3.74 16.28 -8.49
CA ARG A 86 2.33 16.72 -8.57
C ARG A 86 1.70 16.70 -9.96
N PHE A 87 2.49 16.81 -11.00
CA PHE A 87 1.98 16.80 -12.38
C PHE A 87 1.67 15.40 -12.89
N GLN A 88 2.17 14.37 -12.23
CA GLN A 88 2.06 12.98 -12.66
C GLN A 88 1.21 12.13 -11.72
N LEU A 89 1.25 12.45 -10.41
CA LEU A 89 0.67 11.62 -9.36
C LEU A 89 -0.09 12.49 -8.37
N THR A 90 -1.14 11.90 -7.76
CA THR A 90 -1.75 12.50 -6.58
C THR A 90 -0.73 12.56 -5.46
N SER A 91 -0.93 13.44 -4.48
CA SER A 91 -0.06 13.50 -3.31
C SER A 91 -0.03 12.17 -2.54
N TYR A 92 -1.14 11.44 -2.56
CA TYR A 92 -1.27 10.14 -1.90
C TYR A 92 -0.36 9.10 -2.56
N ASP A 93 -0.49 8.90 -3.87
CA ASP A 93 0.36 7.97 -4.61
C ASP A 93 1.83 8.39 -4.58
N ALA A 94 2.09 9.69 -4.71
CA ALA A 94 3.44 10.23 -4.67
C ALA A 94 4.14 9.98 -3.33
N SER A 95 3.40 9.90 -2.22
CA SER A 95 4.00 9.65 -0.90
C SER A 95 4.66 8.26 -0.83
N TYR A 96 4.04 7.26 -1.43
CA TYR A 96 4.62 5.91 -1.51
C TYR A 96 5.87 5.87 -2.40
N ILE A 97 5.79 6.51 -3.56
CA ILE A 97 6.92 6.62 -4.48
C ILE A 97 8.09 7.34 -3.81
N ALA A 98 7.85 8.50 -3.20
CA ALA A 98 8.88 9.29 -2.54
C ALA A 98 9.56 8.51 -1.41
N LEU A 99 8.78 7.76 -0.62
CA LEU A 99 9.33 6.96 0.46
C LEU A 99 10.21 5.83 -0.07
N ALA A 100 9.74 5.12 -1.09
CA ALA A 100 10.52 4.04 -1.70
C ALA A 100 11.84 4.55 -2.29
N GLU A 101 11.80 5.70 -2.97
CA GLU A 101 13.01 6.35 -3.48
C GLU A 101 13.98 6.73 -2.35
N ALA A 102 13.47 7.34 -1.29
CA ALA A 102 14.28 7.80 -0.16
C ALA A 102 14.97 6.65 0.57
N LEU A 103 14.27 5.55 0.75
CA LEU A 103 14.80 4.35 1.41
C LEU A 103 15.60 3.46 0.45
N ARG A 104 15.47 3.67 -0.86
CA ARG A 104 16.08 2.83 -1.91
C ARG A 104 15.65 1.37 -1.79
N VAL A 105 14.35 1.16 -1.62
CA VAL A 105 13.75 -0.17 -1.49
C VAL A 105 12.59 -0.30 -2.48
N PRO A 106 12.19 -1.53 -2.82
CA PRO A 106 11.05 -1.73 -3.71
C PRO A 106 9.75 -1.21 -3.12
N LEU A 107 8.89 -0.71 -4.00
CA LEU A 107 7.49 -0.43 -3.69
C LEU A 107 6.64 -1.59 -4.21
N VAL A 108 5.97 -2.29 -3.32
CA VAL A 108 5.06 -3.38 -3.66
C VAL A 108 3.64 -2.85 -3.76
N THR A 109 3.00 -3.07 -4.89
CA THR A 109 1.66 -2.56 -5.19
C THR A 109 0.88 -3.56 -6.04
N CYS A 110 -0.45 -3.46 -6.04
CA CYS A 110 -1.31 -4.13 -7.01
C CYS A 110 -1.84 -3.13 -8.06
N ASP A 111 -1.40 -1.87 -8.02
CA ASP A 111 -1.85 -0.80 -8.91
C ASP A 111 -0.77 -0.49 -9.94
N ALA A 112 -0.99 -0.92 -11.17
CA ALA A 112 -0.02 -0.77 -12.26
C ALA A 112 0.30 0.70 -12.60
N LYS A 113 -0.57 1.66 -12.27
CA LYS A 113 -0.31 3.08 -12.57
C LYS A 113 0.90 3.64 -11.81
N LEU A 114 1.29 3.06 -10.68
CA LEU A 114 2.46 3.47 -9.92
C LEU A 114 3.77 3.13 -10.63
N ALA A 115 3.75 2.21 -11.59
CA ALA A 115 4.92 1.88 -12.42
C ALA A 115 5.12 2.85 -13.58
N ALA A 116 4.25 3.88 -13.73
CA ALA A 116 4.37 4.88 -14.78
C ALA A 116 5.68 5.66 -14.67
N ARG A 117 6.11 6.24 -15.80
CA ARG A 117 7.36 6.99 -15.89
C ARG A 117 7.33 8.29 -15.06
N GLY A 118 8.49 8.82 -14.74
CA GLY A 118 8.65 10.12 -14.10
C GLY A 118 9.17 10.06 -12.68
N HIS A 119 9.49 8.86 -12.18
CA HIS A 119 10.11 8.68 -10.88
C HIS A 119 11.20 7.60 -10.94
N LEU A 120 11.93 7.43 -9.83
CA LEU A 120 13.08 6.52 -9.73
C LEU A 120 12.81 5.28 -8.87
N ALA A 121 11.60 5.12 -8.36
CA ALA A 121 11.27 3.98 -7.50
C ALA A 121 11.25 2.66 -8.30
N ASP A 122 11.72 1.59 -7.66
CA ASP A 122 11.59 0.22 -8.15
C ASP A 122 10.18 -0.28 -7.78
N VAL A 123 9.23 -0.13 -8.70
CA VAL A 123 7.84 -0.52 -8.46
C VAL A 123 7.64 -1.98 -8.89
N ARG A 124 7.21 -2.80 -7.95
CA ARG A 124 6.89 -4.21 -8.18
C ARG A 124 5.37 -4.38 -8.13
N VAL A 125 4.78 -4.53 -9.31
CA VAL A 125 3.33 -4.74 -9.44
C VAL A 125 3.04 -6.22 -9.31
N ILE A 126 2.21 -6.57 -8.33
CA ILE A 126 1.79 -7.95 -8.10
C ILE A 126 0.32 -8.08 -8.50
N ALA A 127 0.03 -9.10 -9.29
CA ALA A 127 -1.34 -9.35 -9.74
C ALA A 127 -2.25 -9.66 -8.56
N ARG A 128 -3.49 -9.18 -8.64
CA ARG A 128 -4.54 -9.55 -7.68
C ARG A 128 -4.88 -11.02 -7.86
N GLY A 129 -5.16 -11.68 -6.73
CA GLY A 129 -5.65 -13.04 -6.77
C GLY A 129 -7.08 -13.12 -7.27
N ASP A 130 -7.53 -14.34 -7.54
CA ASP A 130 -8.92 -14.59 -7.92
C ASP A 130 -9.87 -14.22 -6.77
N ARG A 131 -10.97 -13.65 -7.13
CA ARG A 131 -12.06 -13.28 -6.21
C ARG A 131 -13.32 -14.09 -6.50
#